data_1bb9e43bd5578f419a8795983d220d15
#
_entry.id   1bb9e43bd5578f419a8795983d220d15
#
_cell.length_a   1.000
_cell.length_b   1.000
_cell.length_c   1.000
_cell.angle_alpha   90.00
_cell.angle_beta   90.00
_cell.angle_gamma   90.00
#
_symmetry.space_group_name_H-M   'P 1'
#
loop_
_entity.id
_entity.type
_entity.pdbx_description
1 polymer ?
#
loop_
_entity_poly.entity_id
_entity_poly.type
_entity_poly.pdbx_seq_one_letter_code
_entity_poly.pdbx_strand_id
1 'polypeptide(L)'
;MLAYVTRRQGQWDKSEVYFNEAERLDPRNANLLFQHALSYIDLRRFPEALRKLDQVLNITPDDVDTLTTKAGIAQAEGDLPRAAAELAPLHPTADNAYALETQAYQGILERRPAPVIRRLKDILAKPDPALGYINGELRVWLGWAQEVAGYRAAAQESWRQARSELESFFKEQPSNYVLIGDLALTNMGLGDKAAAFALIEKAMAAVPIEKDALDGPIPFDILARVSAKMGESDRAVDALQKVLLLPYASTFAANVPLTPALLRLDPMFDPLRNDPRFKKLCEEKQP
;
A
#
# COMPACT_ATOMS: atom_id res chain seq x y z
N MET A 1 -18.19 -14.09 8.07
CA MET A 1 -17.12 -15.06 7.68
C MET A 1 -17.19 -15.45 6.21
N LEU A 2 -18.34 -15.88 5.64
CA LEU A 2 -18.43 -16.30 4.23
C LEU A 2 -17.99 -15.22 3.23
N ALA A 3 -18.36 -13.94 3.45
CA ALA A 3 -17.96 -12.84 2.59
C ALA A 3 -16.42 -12.73 2.44
N TYR A 4 -15.69 -12.87 3.53
CA TYR A 4 -14.21 -12.82 3.50
C TYR A 4 -13.59 -13.98 2.72
N VAL A 5 -14.12 -15.20 2.91
CA VAL A 5 -13.62 -16.38 2.21
C VAL A 5 -13.87 -16.26 0.71
N THR A 6 -15.09 -15.89 0.32
CA THR A 6 -15.45 -15.76 -1.10
C THR A 6 -14.69 -14.64 -1.81
N ARG A 7 -14.37 -13.51 -1.11
CA ARG A 7 -13.51 -12.45 -1.63
C ARG A 7 -12.10 -12.98 -1.95
N ARG A 8 -11.48 -13.71 -1.01
CA ARG A 8 -10.15 -14.31 -1.23
C ARG A 8 -10.14 -15.39 -2.31
N GLN A 9 -11.29 -16.00 -2.59
CA GLN A 9 -11.48 -16.92 -3.71
C GLN A 9 -11.77 -16.23 -5.05
N GLY A 10 -11.77 -14.90 -5.10
CA GLY A 10 -12.11 -14.12 -6.30
C GLY A 10 -13.59 -14.14 -6.67
N GLN A 11 -14.48 -14.63 -5.78
CA GLN A 11 -15.93 -14.68 -6.00
C GLN A 11 -16.57 -13.36 -5.51
N TRP A 12 -16.22 -12.25 -6.15
CA TRP A 12 -16.55 -10.89 -5.71
C TRP A 12 -18.06 -10.64 -5.57
N ASP A 13 -18.85 -11.02 -6.58
CA ASP A 13 -20.30 -10.85 -6.55
C ASP A 13 -20.95 -11.62 -5.39
N LYS A 14 -20.47 -12.83 -5.15
CA LYS A 14 -20.95 -13.66 -4.04
C LYS A 14 -20.54 -13.09 -2.69
N SER A 15 -19.35 -12.52 -2.61
CA SER A 15 -18.89 -11.80 -1.42
C SER A 15 -19.79 -10.62 -1.11
N GLU A 16 -20.14 -9.82 -2.12
CA GLU A 16 -21.03 -8.67 -1.98
C GLU A 16 -22.43 -9.10 -1.50
N VAL A 17 -22.99 -10.18 -2.01
CA VAL A 17 -24.27 -10.75 -1.52
C VAL A 17 -24.20 -11.10 -0.04
N TYR A 18 -23.11 -11.73 0.41
CA TYR A 18 -22.94 -12.07 1.82
C TYR A 18 -22.74 -10.85 2.71
N PHE A 19 -22.02 -9.82 2.24
CA PHE A 19 -21.91 -8.55 2.98
C PHE A 19 -23.27 -7.87 3.12
N ASN A 20 -24.04 -7.76 2.04
CA ASN A 20 -25.37 -7.17 2.06
C ASN A 20 -26.33 -7.88 3.02
N GLU A 21 -26.30 -9.21 3.05
CA GLU A 21 -27.13 -9.99 3.98
C GLU A 21 -26.69 -9.78 5.43
N ALA A 22 -25.40 -9.75 5.70
CA ALA A 22 -24.87 -9.50 7.04
C ALA A 22 -25.24 -8.08 7.54
N GLU A 23 -25.16 -7.07 6.68
CA GLU A 23 -25.57 -5.71 7.01
C GLU A 23 -27.06 -5.59 7.27
N ARG A 24 -27.89 -6.35 6.54
CA ARG A 24 -29.34 -6.41 6.82
C ARG A 24 -29.64 -6.93 8.23
N LEU A 25 -28.81 -7.85 8.73
CA LEU A 25 -28.96 -8.42 10.07
C LEU A 25 -28.38 -7.52 11.16
N ASP A 26 -27.29 -6.81 10.89
CA ASP A 26 -26.62 -5.91 11.82
C ASP A 26 -26.15 -4.62 11.12
N PRO A 27 -27.08 -3.68 10.86
CA PRO A 27 -26.80 -2.50 10.03
C PRO A 27 -25.92 -1.43 10.73
N ARG A 28 -25.64 -1.58 12.03
CA ARG A 28 -24.79 -0.68 12.80
C ARG A 28 -23.44 -1.31 13.21
N ASN A 29 -23.05 -2.37 12.57
CA ASN A 29 -21.77 -3.00 12.79
C ASN A 29 -20.66 -2.26 12.02
N ALA A 30 -19.95 -1.37 12.72
CA ALA A 30 -18.91 -0.55 12.13
C ALA A 30 -17.83 -1.39 11.42
N ASN A 31 -17.40 -2.50 12.06
CA ASN A 31 -16.40 -3.39 11.45
C ASN A 31 -16.91 -4.07 10.18
N LEU A 32 -18.16 -4.51 10.17
CA LEU A 32 -18.77 -5.12 8.96
C LEU A 32 -18.84 -4.10 7.82
N LEU A 33 -19.30 -2.89 8.09
CA LEU A 33 -19.37 -1.79 7.13
C LEU A 33 -18.00 -1.44 6.57
N PHE A 34 -16.98 -1.35 7.44
CA PHE A 34 -15.60 -1.09 7.06
C PHE A 34 -15.05 -2.19 6.13
N GLN A 35 -15.26 -3.45 6.49
CA GLN A 35 -14.81 -4.58 5.67
C GLN A 35 -15.53 -4.67 4.32
N HIS A 36 -16.79 -4.26 4.25
CA HIS A 36 -17.49 -4.15 2.98
C HIS A 36 -16.94 -2.98 2.13
N ALA A 37 -16.59 -1.86 2.77
CA ALA A 37 -15.90 -0.76 2.10
C ALA A 37 -14.57 -1.22 1.48
N LEU A 38 -13.76 -2.01 2.20
CA LEU A 38 -12.51 -2.56 1.66
C LEU A 38 -12.77 -3.42 0.40
N SER A 39 -13.84 -4.22 0.37
CA SER A 39 -14.19 -4.99 -0.84
C SER A 39 -14.50 -4.10 -2.04
N TYR A 40 -15.15 -2.97 -1.83
CA TYR A 40 -15.38 -1.98 -2.90
C TYR A 40 -14.09 -1.27 -3.31
N ILE A 41 -13.17 -1.02 -2.37
CA ILE A 41 -11.85 -0.45 -2.66
C ILE A 41 -11.04 -1.39 -3.55
N ASP A 42 -10.97 -2.67 -3.19
CA ASP A 42 -10.25 -3.68 -3.95
C ASP A 42 -10.73 -3.73 -5.43
N LEU A 43 -12.04 -3.51 -5.63
CA LEU A 43 -12.70 -3.42 -6.93
C LEU A 43 -12.60 -2.01 -7.57
N ARG A 44 -11.95 -1.05 -6.93
CA ARG A 44 -11.90 0.38 -7.34
C ARG A 44 -13.27 1.06 -7.45
N ARG A 45 -14.30 0.52 -6.78
CA ARG A 45 -15.64 1.10 -6.67
C ARG A 45 -15.66 2.15 -5.55
N PHE A 46 -14.89 3.22 -5.71
CA PHE A 46 -14.64 4.21 -4.67
C PHE A 46 -15.91 4.95 -4.19
N PRO A 47 -16.89 5.30 -5.05
CA PRO A 47 -18.14 5.91 -4.57
C PRO A 47 -18.91 5.02 -3.59
N GLU A 48 -18.96 3.71 -3.82
CA GLU A 48 -19.60 2.75 -2.93
C GLU A 48 -18.81 2.60 -1.63
N ALA A 49 -17.50 2.52 -1.72
CA ALA A 49 -16.62 2.45 -0.56
C ALA A 49 -16.80 3.67 0.35
N LEU A 50 -16.77 4.88 -0.22
CA LEU A 50 -16.95 6.12 0.54
C LEU A 50 -18.29 6.18 1.27
N ARG A 51 -19.38 5.73 0.63
CA ARG A 51 -20.70 5.63 1.32
C ARG A 51 -20.67 4.71 2.54
N LYS A 52 -19.93 3.58 2.46
CA LYS A 52 -19.79 2.66 3.61
C LYS A 52 -18.91 3.26 4.70
N LEU A 53 -17.80 3.90 4.33
CA LEU A 53 -16.93 4.59 5.28
C LEU A 53 -17.64 5.73 6.00
N ASP A 54 -18.52 6.49 5.31
CA ASP A 54 -19.35 7.51 5.94
C ASP A 54 -20.34 6.89 6.94
N GLN A 55 -20.89 5.70 6.65
CA GLN A 55 -21.72 4.97 7.61
C GLN A 55 -20.92 4.55 8.86
N VAL A 56 -19.65 4.13 8.69
CA VAL A 56 -18.75 3.85 9.84
C VAL A 56 -18.56 5.11 10.68
N LEU A 57 -18.25 6.26 10.08
CA LEU A 57 -18.05 7.52 10.79
C LEU A 57 -19.33 8.06 11.46
N ASN A 58 -20.52 7.70 10.97
CA ASN A 58 -21.76 7.99 11.67
C ASN A 58 -21.93 7.16 12.97
N ILE A 59 -21.18 6.08 13.14
CA ILE A 59 -21.17 5.23 14.33
C ILE A 59 -19.99 5.59 15.23
N THR A 60 -18.82 5.73 14.64
CA THR A 60 -17.53 6.02 15.27
C THR A 60 -16.84 7.21 14.54
N PRO A 61 -17.18 8.47 14.91
CA PRO A 61 -16.74 9.66 14.17
C PRO A 61 -15.23 9.85 14.09
N ASP A 62 -14.48 9.37 15.08
CA ASP A 62 -13.03 9.56 15.21
C ASP A 62 -12.24 8.29 14.82
N ASP A 63 -12.84 7.37 14.05
CA ASP A 63 -12.18 6.13 13.64
C ASP A 63 -11.03 6.42 12.70
N VAL A 64 -9.80 6.24 13.23
CA VAL A 64 -8.56 6.59 12.53
C VAL A 64 -8.37 5.77 11.25
N ASP A 65 -8.71 4.48 11.28
CA ASP A 65 -8.55 3.61 10.12
C ASP A 65 -9.50 4.02 8.99
N THR A 66 -10.72 4.39 9.34
CA THR A 66 -11.72 4.88 8.37
C THR A 66 -11.28 6.20 7.73
N LEU A 67 -10.82 7.17 8.52
CA LEU A 67 -10.31 8.46 8.02
C LEU A 67 -9.07 8.25 7.14
N THR A 68 -8.16 7.37 7.57
CA THR A 68 -6.97 6.99 6.79
C THR A 68 -7.34 6.36 5.46
N THR A 69 -8.32 5.47 5.45
CA THR A 69 -8.81 4.80 4.23
C THR A 69 -9.44 5.79 3.26
N LYS A 70 -10.23 6.76 3.75
CA LYS A 70 -10.77 7.85 2.91
C LYS A 70 -9.67 8.68 2.28
N ALA A 71 -8.61 8.99 3.04
CA ALA A 71 -7.43 9.68 2.50
C ALA A 71 -6.72 8.84 1.42
N GLY A 72 -6.57 7.53 1.62
CA GLY A 72 -6.02 6.61 0.63
C GLY A 72 -6.81 6.60 -0.68
N ILE A 73 -8.15 6.58 -0.61
CA ILE A 73 -9.01 6.72 -1.79
C ILE A 73 -8.76 8.06 -2.50
N ALA A 74 -8.66 9.17 -1.76
CA ALA A 74 -8.36 10.48 -2.33
C ALA A 74 -6.99 10.51 -3.02
N GLN A 75 -5.97 9.88 -2.43
CA GLN A 75 -4.66 9.68 -3.08
C GLN A 75 -4.79 8.90 -4.40
N ALA A 76 -5.56 7.81 -4.38
CA ALA A 76 -5.77 6.98 -5.55
C ALA A 76 -6.57 7.67 -6.66
N GLU A 77 -7.45 8.59 -6.33
CA GLU A 77 -8.15 9.46 -7.29
C GLU A 77 -7.28 10.64 -7.78
N GLY A 78 -6.13 10.87 -7.15
CA GLY A 78 -5.22 11.98 -7.46
C GLY A 78 -5.61 13.29 -6.82
N ASP A 79 -6.57 13.30 -5.90
CA ASP A 79 -7.01 14.47 -5.14
C ASP A 79 -6.18 14.62 -3.86
N LEU A 80 -4.91 15.01 -4.05
CA LEU A 80 -3.98 15.18 -2.92
C LEU A 80 -4.42 16.26 -1.92
N PRO A 81 -5.08 17.38 -2.30
CA PRO A 81 -5.64 18.32 -1.35
C PRO A 81 -6.69 17.70 -0.43
N ARG A 82 -7.61 16.89 -0.97
CA ARG A 82 -8.61 16.17 -0.16
C ARG A 82 -7.94 15.16 0.76
N ALA A 83 -6.98 14.37 0.26
CA ALA A 83 -6.23 13.43 1.08
C ALA A 83 -5.51 14.13 2.24
N ALA A 84 -4.87 15.29 1.97
CA ALA A 84 -4.23 16.10 3.01
C ALA A 84 -5.22 16.59 4.08
N ALA A 85 -6.43 17.00 3.67
CA ALA A 85 -7.47 17.46 4.59
C ALA A 85 -7.97 16.33 5.51
N GLU A 86 -8.17 15.11 4.97
CA GLU A 86 -8.56 13.92 5.75
C GLU A 86 -7.44 13.50 6.74
N LEU A 87 -6.17 13.64 6.36
CA LEU A 87 -5.03 13.26 7.20
C LEU A 87 -4.64 14.31 8.25
N ALA A 88 -5.02 15.59 8.04
CA ALA A 88 -4.59 16.69 8.91
C ALA A 88 -4.97 16.54 10.40
N PRO A 89 -6.17 16.04 10.77
CA PRO A 89 -6.53 15.83 12.17
C PRO A 89 -5.87 14.62 12.81
N LEU A 90 -5.26 13.73 12.01
CA LEU A 90 -4.70 12.49 12.51
C LEU A 90 -3.29 12.70 13.07
N HIS A 91 -3.09 12.23 14.30
CA HIS A 91 -1.81 12.25 14.98
C HIS A 91 -1.36 10.83 15.36
N PRO A 92 -1.18 9.93 14.36
CA PRO A 92 -0.91 8.52 14.63
C PRO A 92 0.39 8.32 15.39
N THR A 93 0.43 7.32 16.25
CA THR A 93 1.62 6.83 16.96
C THR A 93 2.21 5.61 16.25
N ALA A 94 3.29 5.04 16.75
CA ALA A 94 3.98 3.92 16.09
C ALA A 94 3.12 2.66 15.96
N ASP A 95 2.18 2.44 16.88
CA ASP A 95 1.19 1.36 16.86
C ASP A 95 0.09 1.57 15.80
N ASN A 96 0.04 2.76 15.20
CA ASN A 96 -0.85 3.09 14.10
C ASN A 96 -0.08 3.25 12.77
N ALA A 97 0.70 2.21 12.43
CA ALA A 97 1.57 2.19 11.25
C ALA A 97 0.82 2.54 9.96
N TYR A 98 -0.37 1.99 9.78
CA TYR A 98 -1.24 2.23 8.63
C TYR A 98 -1.48 3.72 8.34
N ALA A 99 -1.79 4.52 9.36
CA ALA A 99 -1.97 5.96 9.21
C ALA A 99 -0.64 6.70 9.00
N LEU A 100 0.45 6.26 9.66
CA LEU A 100 1.78 6.83 9.44
C LEU A 100 2.28 6.63 8.02
N GLU A 101 2.08 5.46 7.46
CA GLU A 101 2.47 5.11 6.10
C GLU A 101 1.66 5.90 5.07
N THR A 102 0.35 6.05 5.31
CA THR A 102 -0.52 6.87 4.44
C THR A 102 -0.11 8.34 4.47
N GLN A 103 0.28 8.89 5.65
CA GLN A 103 0.85 10.23 5.76
C GLN A 103 2.24 10.33 5.08
N ALA A 104 3.05 9.27 5.18
CA ALA A 104 4.34 9.22 4.50
C ALA A 104 4.15 9.22 2.98
N TYR A 105 3.22 8.41 2.50
CA TYR A 105 2.89 8.36 1.08
C TYR A 105 2.36 9.69 0.57
N GLN A 106 1.49 10.37 1.33
CA GLN A 106 1.02 11.72 0.99
C GLN A 106 2.21 12.68 0.73
N GLY A 107 3.14 12.77 1.67
CA GLY A 107 4.31 13.63 1.52
C GLY A 107 5.22 13.25 0.34
N ILE A 108 5.30 11.96 0.03
CA ILE A 108 6.02 11.43 -1.13
C ILE A 108 5.33 11.81 -2.44
N LEU A 109 4.02 11.62 -2.54
CA LEU A 109 3.22 11.97 -3.73
C LEU A 109 3.26 13.48 -4.01
N GLU A 110 3.20 14.31 -2.96
CA GLU A 110 3.33 15.77 -3.06
C GLU A 110 4.76 16.25 -3.33
N ARG A 111 5.76 15.35 -3.30
CA ARG A 111 7.19 15.70 -3.35
C ARG A 111 7.62 16.64 -2.21
N ARG A 112 6.97 16.54 -1.06
CA ARG A 112 7.20 17.36 0.15
C ARG A 112 7.39 16.49 1.41
N PRO A 113 8.35 15.55 1.42
CA PRO A 113 8.46 14.55 2.49
C PRO A 113 9.11 15.07 3.78
N ALA A 114 9.56 16.33 3.87
CA ALA A 114 10.28 16.83 5.03
C ALA A 114 9.54 16.70 6.38
N PRO A 115 8.21 16.96 6.47
CA PRO A 115 7.47 16.77 7.73
C PRO A 115 7.46 15.30 8.19
N VAL A 116 7.20 14.37 7.25
CA VAL A 116 7.13 12.94 7.56
C VAL A 116 8.51 12.37 7.90
N ILE A 117 9.57 12.84 7.26
CA ILE A 117 10.96 12.45 7.61
C ILE A 117 11.24 12.77 9.07
N ARG A 118 10.86 13.97 9.54
CA ARG A 118 11.05 14.35 10.96
C ARG A 118 10.28 13.42 11.87
N ARG A 119 8.98 13.21 11.58
CA ARG A 119 8.12 12.37 12.40
C ARG A 119 8.62 10.93 12.49
N LEU A 120 8.96 10.30 11.35
CA LEU A 120 9.49 8.93 11.34
C LEU A 120 10.81 8.83 12.07
N LYS A 121 11.69 9.84 11.97
CA LYS A 121 12.93 9.88 12.76
C LYS A 121 12.67 9.96 14.27
N ASP A 122 11.71 10.76 14.70
CA ASP A 122 11.37 10.90 16.13
C ASP A 122 10.82 9.57 16.69
N ILE A 123 9.95 8.90 15.95
CA ILE A 123 9.42 7.57 16.30
C ILE A 123 10.55 6.54 16.36
N LEU A 124 11.36 6.45 15.31
CA LEU A 124 12.43 5.47 15.17
C LEU A 124 13.67 5.76 16.02
N ALA A 125 13.75 6.92 16.69
CA ALA A 125 14.78 7.19 17.69
C ALA A 125 14.61 6.34 18.96
N LYS A 126 13.38 5.88 19.24
CA LYS A 126 13.05 4.99 20.36
C LYS A 126 12.05 3.93 19.87
N PRO A 127 12.51 2.97 19.05
CA PRO A 127 11.63 1.96 18.49
C PRO A 127 11.03 1.11 19.58
N ASP A 128 9.72 0.83 19.50
CA ASP A 128 9.03 -0.08 20.40
C ASP A 128 9.27 -1.53 19.95
N PRO A 129 9.93 -2.37 20.75
CA PRO A 129 10.16 -3.77 20.39
C PRO A 129 8.86 -4.58 20.20
N ALA A 130 7.75 -4.15 20.83
CA ALA A 130 6.46 -4.82 20.70
C ALA A 130 5.88 -4.74 19.28
N LEU A 131 6.30 -3.75 18.49
CA LEU A 131 5.86 -3.61 17.08
C LEU A 131 6.53 -4.59 16.12
N GLY A 132 7.54 -5.34 16.57
CA GLY A 132 8.20 -6.34 15.75
C GLY A 132 8.76 -5.74 14.45
N TYR A 133 8.46 -6.38 13.32
CA TYR A 133 8.99 -5.97 12.01
C TYR A 133 8.45 -4.61 11.49
N ILE A 134 7.38 -4.08 12.09
CA ILE A 134 6.83 -2.76 11.74
C ILE A 134 7.89 -1.65 11.88
N ASN A 135 8.79 -1.73 12.85
CA ASN A 135 9.90 -0.79 12.94
C ASN A 135 10.76 -0.79 11.67
N GLY A 136 11.05 -1.96 11.12
CA GLY A 136 11.76 -2.13 9.85
C GLY A 136 10.98 -1.55 8.67
N GLU A 137 9.68 -1.80 8.61
CA GLU A 137 8.77 -1.25 7.59
C GLU A 137 8.74 0.29 7.63
N LEU A 138 8.61 0.89 8.82
CA LEU A 138 8.70 2.35 8.97
C LEU A 138 10.06 2.92 8.52
N ARG A 139 11.15 2.14 8.62
CA ARG A 139 12.46 2.53 8.05
C ARG A 139 12.49 2.47 6.53
N VAL A 140 11.74 1.54 5.91
CA VAL A 140 11.56 1.52 4.44
C VAL A 140 10.91 2.82 4.00
N TRP A 141 9.82 3.23 4.64
CA TRP A 141 9.15 4.50 4.37
C TRP A 141 10.06 5.71 4.60
N LEU A 142 10.84 5.71 5.68
CA LEU A 142 11.83 6.78 5.95
C LEU A 142 12.88 6.85 4.84
N GLY A 143 13.44 5.71 4.43
CA GLY A 143 14.42 5.63 3.35
C GLY A 143 13.87 6.18 2.03
N TRP A 144 12.65 5.80 1.67
CA TRP A 144 11.99 6.29 0.46
C TRP A 144 11.71 7.80 0.53
N ALA A 145 11.16 8.29 1.64
CA ALA A 145 10.93 9.72 1.85
C ALA A 145 12.23 10.54 1.75
N GLN A 146 13.33 10.03 2.32
CA GLN A 146 14.66 10.65 2.23
C GLN A 146 15.21 10.64 0.80
N GLU A 147 14.99 9.57 0.04
CA GLU A 147 15.37 9.51 -1.38
C GLU A 147 14.65 10.60 -2.18
N VAL A 148 13.32 10.71 -2.00
CA VAL A 148 12.50 11.74 -2.67
C VAL A 148 12.95 13.16 -2.27
N ALA A 149 13.41 13.35 -1.03
CA ALA A 149 14.00 14.62 -0.57
C ALA A 149 15.42 14.87 -1.11
N GLY A 150 16.04 13.91 -1.81
CA GLY A 150 17.42 14.00 -2.29
C GLY A 150 18.49 13.69 -1.23
N TYR A 151 18.11 13.20 -0.04
CA TYR A 151 19.02 12.88 1.05
C TYR A 151 19.61 11.46 0.90
N ARG A 152 20.36 11.24 -0.18
CA ARG A 152 20.83 9.92 -0.61
C ARG A 152 21.58 9.14 0.48
N ALA A 153 22.53 9.78 1.18
CA ALA A 153 23.30 9.11 2.24
C ALA A 153 22.41 8.66 3.41
N ALA A 154 21.46 9.49 3.82
CA ALA A 154 20.51 9.16 4.87
C ALA A 154 19.54 8.05 4.44
N ALA A 155 19.07 8.07 3.21
CA ALA A 155 18.23 7.01 2.64
C ALA A 155 18.95 5.66 2.66
N GLN A 156 20.22 5.62 2.20
CA GLN A 156 21.04 4.41 2.21
C GLN A 156 21.23 3.86 3.64
N GLU A 157 21.37 4.73 4.63
CA GLU A 157 21.48 4.32 6.04
C GLU A 157 20.15 3.73 6.54
N SER A 158 19.04 4.41 6.26
CA SER A 158 17.71 3.92 6.66
C SER A 158 17.40 2.56 6.06
N TRP A 159 17.72 2.33 4.78
CA TRP A 159 17.54 1.02 4.15
C TRP A 159 18.47 -0.06 4.66
N ARG A 160 19.73 0.27 5.05
CA ARG A 160 20.62 -0.71 5.71
C ARG A 160 20.05 -1.16 7.05
N GLN A 161 19.53 -0.20 7.83
CA GLN A 161 18.88 -0.51 9.11
C GLN A 161 17.60 -1.31 8.91
N ALA A 162 16.74 -0.92 7.94
CA ALA A 162 15.55 -1.68 7.57
C ALA A 162 15.90 -3.13 7.23
N ARG A 163 16.89 -3.35 6.35
CA ARG A 163 17.33 -4.71 5.97
C ARG A 163 17.76 -5.52 7.18
N SER A 164 18.59 -4.96 8.05
CA SER A 164 19.07 -5.67 9.25
C SER A 164 17.93 -6.09 10.19
N GLU A 165 16.95 -5.21 10.39
CA GLU A 165 15.78 -5.52 11.23
C GLU A 165 14.86 -6.55 10.56
N LEU A 166 14.48 -6.34 9.31
CA LEU A 166 13.56 -7.21 8.58
C LEU A 166 14.14 -8.62 8.36
N GLU A 167 15.44 -8.75 8.08
CA GLU A 167 16.10 -10.06 7.93
C GLU A 167 16.05 -10.90 9.22
N SER A 168 16.01 -10.27 10.39
CA SER A 168 15.88 -11.01 11.66
C SER A 168 14.52 -11.70 11.76
N PHE A 169 13.45 -10.98 11.45
CA PHE A 169 12.08 -11.50 11.43
C PHE A 169 11.83 -12.48 10.28
N PHE A 170 12.48 -12.24 9.13
CA PHE A 170 12.38 -13.14 7.98
C PHE A 170 12.87 -14.57 8.27
N LYS A 171 13.86 -14.73 9.14
CA LYS A 171 14.32 -16.06 9.57
C LYS A 171 13.24 -16.82 10.33
N GLU A 172 12.41 -16.10 11.09
CA GLU A 172 11.32 -16.68 11.90
C GLU A 172 10.03 -16.85 11.05
N GLN A 173 9.81 -15.98 10.07
CA GLN A 173 8.60 -15.93 9.25
C GLN A 173 8.92 -16.00 7.75
N PRO A 174 9.55 -17.07 7.24
CA PRO A 174 10.09 -17.14 5.87
C PRO A 174 9.03 -17.16 4.76
N SER A 175 7.76 -17.31 5.11
CA SER A 175 6.61 -17.31 4.20
C SER A 175 5.73 -16.05 4.34
N ASN A 176 6.09 -15.11 5.20
CA ASN A 176 5.36 -13.85 5.35
C ASN A 176 5.62 -12.97 4.12
N TYR A 177 4.67 -12.95 3.19
CA TYR A 177 4.81 -12.26 1.90
C TYR A 177 4.91 -10.72 2.05
N VAL A 178 4.33 -10.14 3.11
CA VAL A 178 4.46 -8.71 3.41
C VAL A 178 5.90 -8.38 3.74
N LEU A 179 6.48 -9.09 4.72
CA LEU A 179 7.87 -8.95 5.12
C LEU A 179 8.86 -9.21 3.95
N ILE A 180 8.53 -10.19 3.09
CA ILE A 180 9.32 -10.45 1.88
C ILE A 180 9.25 -9.25 0.91
N GLY A 181 8.07 -8.63 0.78
CA GLY A 181 7.86 -7.44 -0.03
C GLY A 181 8.68 -6.24 0.46
N ASP A 182 8.67 -5.98 1.77
CA ASP A 182 9.45 -4.91 2.39
C ASP A 182 10.97 -5.12 2.20
N LEU A 183 11.42 -6.36 2.32
CA LEU A 183 12.81 -6.71 2.02
C LEU A 183 13.15 -6.51 0.54
N ALA A 184 12.23 -6.79 -0.39
CA ALA A 184 12.44 -6.53 -1.80
C ALA A 184 12.58 -5.03 -2.08
N LEU A 185 11.72 -4.19 -1.52
CA LEU A 185 11.80 -2.74 -1.60
C LEU A 185 13.07 -2.18 -0.95
N THR A 186 13.46 -2.74 0.19
CA THR A 186 14.71 -2.38 0.89
C THR A 186 15.94 -2.67 0.01
N ASN A 187 16.01 -3.87 -0.59
CA ASN A 187 17.13 -4.23 -1.47
C ASN A 187 17.13 -3.41 -2.76
N MET A 188 15.95 -3.04 -3.29
CA MET A 188 15.83 -2.06 -4.37
C MET A 188 16.47 -0.72 -3.97
N GLY A 189 16.12 -0.18 -2.79
CA GLY A 189 16.70 1.07 -2.28
C GLY A 189 18.20 1.01 -2.09
N LEU A 190 18.76 -0.15 -1.73
CA LEU A 190 20.20 -0.41 -1.61
C LEU A 190 20.90 -0.65 -2.97
N GLY A 191 20.14 -0.79 -4.07
CA GLY A 191 20.68 -1.08 -5.40
C GLY A 191 20.99 -2.56 -5.63
N ASP A 192 20.60 -3.46 -4.73
CA ASP A 192 20.77 -4.91 -4.88
C ASP A 192 19.63 -5.50 -5.71
N LYS A 193 19.79 -5.36 -7.04
CA LYS A 193 18.81 -5.81 -8.02
C LYS A 193 18.52 -7.31 -7.92
N ALA A 194 19.57 -8.12 -7.76
CA ALA A 194 19.43 -9.57 -7.74
C ALA A 194 18.63 -10.04 -6.52
N ALA A 195 18.95 -9.52 -5.33
CA ALA A 195 18.23 -9.85 -4.11
C ALA A 195 16.77 -9.36 -4.15
N ALA A 196 16.52 -8.15 -4.69
CA ALA A 196 15.16 -7.63 -4.81
C ALA A 196 14.26 -8.53 -5.66
N PHE A 197 14.73 -8.95 -6.86
CA PHE A 197 13.93 -9.84 -7.72
C PHE A 197 13.75 -11.24 -7.15
N ALA A 198 14.77 -11.82 -6.53
CA ALA A 198 14.66 -13.14 -5.89
C ALA A 198 13.61 -13.14 -4.75
N LEU A 199 13.54 -12.05 -3.98
CA LEU A 199 12.53 -11.88 -2.94
C LEU A 199 11.11 -11.75 -3.54
N ILE A 200 10.93 -11.02 -4.63
CA ILE A 200 9.64 -10.91 -5.30
C ILE A 200 9.16 -12.26 -5.82
N GLU A 201 10.03 -13.06 -6.44
CA GLU A 201 9.70 -14.41 -6.88
C GLU A 201 9.29 -15.30 -5.70
N LYS A 202 9.97 -15.15 -4.56
CA LYS A 202 9.60 -15.84 -3.33
C LYS A 202 8.23 -15.38 -2.80
N ALA A 203 7.92 -14.08 -2.83
CA ALA A 203 6.60 -13.56 -2.44
C ALA A 203 5.48 -14.11 -3.33
N MET A 204 5.68 -14.14 -4.66
CA MET A 204 4.72 -14.74 -5.60
C MET A 204 4.47 -16.22 -5.33
N ALA A 205 5.51 -16.96 -4.94
CA ALA A 205 5.36 -18.37 -4.57
C ALA A 205 4.65 -18.57 -3.23
N ALA A 206 4.82 -17.63 -2.28
CA ALA A 206 4.19 -17.69 -0.96
C ALA A 206 2.68 -17.39 -1.03
N VAL A 207 2.25 -16.47 -1.89
CA VAL A 207 0.85 -16.05 -2.06
C VAL A 207 0.43 -16.04 -3.53
N PRO A 208 0.23 -17.22 -4.16
CA PRO A 208 -0.22 -17.28 -5.56
C PRO A 208 -1.64 -16.72 -5.72
N ILE A 209 -1.90 -16.01 -6.83
CA ILE A 209 -3.22 -15.40 -7.15
C ILE A 209 -4.33 -16.47 -7.18
N GLU A 210 -4.03 -17.66 -7.65
CA GLU A 210 -4.98 -18.79 -7.74
C GLU A 210 -5.44 -19.28 -6.36
N LYS A 211 -4.65 -19.03 -5.31
CA LYS A 211 -4.99 -19.38 -3.93
C LYS A 211 -5.60 -18.23 -3.15
N ASP A 212 -5.20 -17.01 -3.48
CA ASP A 212 -5.65 -15.80 -2.82
C ASP A 212 -5.77 -14.66 -3.84
N ALA A 213 -6.99 -14.41 -4.28
CA ALA A 213 -7.27 -13.38 -5.28
C ALA A 213 -7.14 -11.95 -4.72
N LEU A 214 -7.11 -11.80 -3.38
CA LEU A 214 -6.98 -10.51 -2.72
C LEU A 214 -5.51 -10.11 -2.53
N ASP A 215 -4.71 -11.00 -1.95
CA ASP A 215 -3.31 -10.70 -1.59
C ASP A 215 -2.32 -11.15 -2.68
N GLY A 216 -2.69 -12.13 -3.50
CA GLY A 216 -1.84 -12.67 -4.57
C GLY A 216 -1.35 -11.66 -5.61
N PRO A 217 -2.07 -10.59 -5.93
CA PRO A 217 -1.56 -9.54 -6.80
C PRO A 217 -0.54 -8.60 -6.16
N ILE A 218 -0.41 -8.54 -4.83
CA ILE A 218 0.53 -7.64 -4.12
C ILE A 218 1.98 -7.78 -4.62
N PRO A 219 2.55 -8.99 -4.79
CA PRO A 219 3.90 -9.12 -5.30
C PRO A 219 4.10 -8.55 -6.71
N PHE A 220 3.04 -8.46 -7.53
CA PHE A 220 3.11 -7.84 -8.86
C PHE A 220 3.13 -6.31 -8.79
N ASP A 221 2.45 -5.68 -7.81
CA ASP A 221 2.58 -4.25 -7.52
C ASP A 221 4.03 -3.92 -7.12
N ILE A 222 4.61 -4.71 -6.21
CA ILE A 222 6.01 -4.56 -5.79
C ILE A 222 6.95 -4.80 -6.98
N LEU A 223 6.68 -5.83 -7.81
CA LEU A 223 7.46 -6.09 -9.03
C LEU A 223 7.48 -4.88 -9.96
N ALA A 224 6.32 -4.25 -10.19
CA ALA A 224 6.23 -3.08 -11.05
C ALA A 224 7.13 -1.94 -10.56
N ARG A 225 7.09 -1.64 -9.26
CA ARG A 225 7.89 -0.59 -8.61
C ARG A 225 9.38 -0.89 -8.65
N VAL A 226 9.76 -2.09 -8.25
CA VAL A 226 11.17 -2.54 -8.26
C VAL A 226 11.71 -2.54 -9.69
N SER A 227 10.95 -3.06 -10.65
CA SER A 227 11.36 -3.10 -12.06
C SER A 227 11.55 -1.69 -12.64
N ALA A 228 10.64 -0.76 -12.34
CA ALA A 228 10.76 0.63 -12.77
C ALA A 228 12.04 1.28 -12.23
N LYS A 229 12.30 1.13 -10.94
CA LYS A 229 13.49 1.69 -10.27
C LYS A 229 14.80 1.03 -10.70
N MET A 230 14.77 -0.26 -11.04
CA MET A 230 15.95 -1.04 -11.47
C MET A 230 16.20 -1.00 -12.98
N GLY A 231 15.45 -0.18 -13.74
CA GLY A 231 15.64 0.02 -15.19
C GLY A 231 15.09 -1.11 -16.07
N GLU A 232 14.22 -1.98 -15.53
CA GLU A 232 13.57 -3.08 -16.27
C GLU A 232 12.20 -2.63 -16.78
N SER A 233 12.18 -1.68 -17.73
CA SER A 233 10.93 -1.00 -18.17
C SER A 233 9.90 -1.98 -18.73
N ASP A 234 10.31 -3.00 -19.50
CA ASP A 234 9.38 -4.00 -20.04
C ASP A 234 8.69 -4.76 -18.92
N ARG A 235 9.46 -5.27 -17.97
CA ARG A 235 8.94 -6.02 -16.81
C ARG A 235 8.06 -5.16 -15.93
N ALA A 236 8.38 -3.86 -15.80
CA ALA A 236 7.54 -2.92 -15.05
C ALA A 236 6.18 -2.69 -15.72
N VAL A 237 6.17 -2.44 -17.03
CA VAL A 237 4.94 -2.21 -17.81
C VAL A 237 4.05 -3.45 -17.80
N ASP A 238 4.61 -4.64 -18.01
CA ASP A 238 3.87 -5.90 -17.99
C ASP A 238 3.22 -6.14 -16.61
N ALA A 239 3.95 -5.89 -15.53
CA ALA A 239 3.41 -6.02 -14.17
C ALA A 239 2.30 -4.99 -13.91
N LEU A 240 2.46 -3.73 -14.36
CA LEU A 240 1.44 -2.69 -14.25
C LEU A 240 0.17 -3.03 -15.01
N GLN A 241 0.28 -3.52 -16.25
CA GLN A 241 -0.86 -3.97 -17.04
C GLN A 241 -1.67 -5.04 -16.30
N LYS A 242 -0.97 -5.98 -15.65
CA LYS A 242 -1.60 -7.04 -14.88
C LYS A 242 -2.34 -6.50 -13.65
N VAL A 243 -1.68 -5.70 -12.80
CA VAL A 243 -2.28 -5.25 -11.53
C VAL A 243 -3.39 -4.22 -11.72
N LEU A 244 -3.36 -3.43 -12.79
CA LEU A 244 -4.44 -2.48 -13.08
C LEU A 244 -5.76 -3.17 -13.44
N LEU A 245 -5.71 -4.41 -13.92
CA LEU A 245 -6.88 -5.21 -14.27
C LEU A 245 -7.40 -6.08 -13.12
N LEU A 246 -6.60 -6.28 -12.08
CA LEU A 246 -6.96 -7.17 -10.97
C LEU A 246 -7.54 -6.38 -9.79
N PRO A 247 -8.61 -6.89 -9.15
CA PRO A 247 -8.96 -6.47 -7.79
C PRO A 247 -7.90 -6.96 -6.82
N TYR A 248 -7.45 -6.10 -5.90
CA TYR A 248 -6.51 -6.50 -4.83
C TYR A 248 -6.39 -5.43 -3.74
N ALA A 249 -5.92 -5.84 -2.56
CA ALA A 249 -5.47 -4.93 -1.52
C ALA A 249 -3.99 -4.58 -1.78
N SER A 250 -3.65 -3.30 -1.94
CA SER A 250 -2.25 -2.86 -2.04
C SER A 250 -1.58 -2.83 -0.67
N THR A 251 -0.26 -2.80 -0.62
CA THR A 251 0.52 -2.47 0.59
C THR A 251 0.82 -0.97 0.70
N PHE A 252 0.29 -0.17 -0.22
CA PHE A 252 0.48 1.28 -0.28
C PHE A 252 -0.87 2.01 -0.22
N ALA A 253 -0.87 3.32 -0.06
CA ALA A 253 -2.04 4.19 -0.13
C ALA A 253 -3.25 3.66 0.67
N ALA A 254 -3.03 3.29 1.92
CA ALA A 254 -4.08 2.70 2.78
C ALA A 254 -4.73 1.46 2.14
N ASN A 255 -3.93 0.55 1.60
CA ASN A 255 -4.34 -0.67 0.91
C ASN A 255 -5.15 -0.45 -0.38
N VAL A 256 -5.20 0.78 -0.88
CA VAL A 256 -5.91 1.09 -2.12
C VAL A 256 -5.09 0.64 -3.33
N PRO A 257 -5.68 -0.11 -4.28
CA PRO A 257 -4.99 -0.58 -5.47
C PRO A 257 -4.41 0.56 -6.31
N LEU A 258 -3.36 0.25 -7.09
CA LEU A 258 -2.82 1.18 -8.09
C LEU A 258 -3.91 1.66 -9.04
N THR A 259 -3.84 2.95 -9.36
CA THR A 259 -4.73 3.64 -10.30
C THR A 259 -3.91 4.41 -11.32
N PRO A 260 -4.46 4.78 -12.47
CA PRO A 260 -3.79 5.67 -13.42
C PRO A 260 -3.37 7.01 -12.79
N ALA A 261 -4.12 7.52 -11.80
CA ALA A 261 -3.74 8.72 -11.07
C ALA A 261 -2.49 8.51 -10.21
N LEU A 262 -2.41 7.40 -9.46
CA LEU A 262 -1.20 7.05 -8.70
C LEU A 262 0.00 6.82 -9.62
N LEU A 263 -0.17 6.18 -10.77
CA LEU A 263 0.92 6.05 -11.74
C LEU A 263 1.51 7.40 -12.14
N ARG A 264 0.66 8.44 -12.31
CA ARG A 264 1.12 9.80 -12.63
C ARG A 264 1.83 10.49 -11.47
N LEU A 265 1.51 10.17 -10.23
CA LEU A 265 1.99 10.90 -9.05
C LEU A 265 3.20 10.24 -8.39
N ASP A 266 3.23 8.90 -8.36
CA ASP A 266 4.20 8.15 -7.59
C ASP A 266 5.62 8.24 -8.18
N PRO A 267 6.62 8.70 -7.37
CA PRO A 267 8.01 8.85 -7.81
C PRO A 267 8.71 7.53 -8.15
N MET A 268 8.21 6.40 -7.71
CA MET A 268 8.79 5.11 -8.10
C MET A 268 8.67 4.87 -9.61
N PHE A 269 7.66 5.44 -10.25
CA PHE A 269 7.44 5.31 -11.69
C PHE A 269 8.06 6.44 -12.53
N ASP A 270 8.80 7.39 -11.92
CA ASP A 270 9.48 8.46 -12.67
C ASP A 270 10.38 7.95 -13.79
N PRO A 271 11.13 6.83 -13.65
CA PRO A 271 11.93 6.29 -14.75
C PRO A 271 11.12 5.90 -15.99
N LEU A 272 9.82 5.63 -15.84
CA LEU A 272 8.93 5.21 -16.94
C LEU A 272 8.22 6.38 -17.64
N ARG A 273 8.36 7.62 -17.15
CA ARG A 273 7.61 8.80 -17.65
C ARG A 273 7.71 9.01 -19.17
N ASN A 274 8.80 8.58 -19.79
CA ASN A 274 9.04 8.73 -21.23
C ASN A 274 8.62 7.51 -22.06
N ASP A 275 8.29 6.36 -21.42
CA ASP A 275 7.81 5.17 -22.12
C ASP A 275 6.37 5.38 -22.61
N PRO A 276 6.11 5.23 -23.94
CA PRO A 276 4.77 5.47 -24.49
C PRO A 276 3.72 4.47 -23.97
N ARG A 277 4.12 3.26 -23.61
CA ARG A 277 3.22 2.24 -23.05
C ARG A 277 2.80 2.65 -21.64
N PHE A 278 3.73 3.18 -20.82
CA PHE A 278 3.40 3.71 -19.50
C PHE A 278 2.48 4.93 -19.58
N LYS A 279 2.72 5.85 -20.53
CA LYS A 279 1.82 7.00 -20.75
C LYS A 279 0.40 6.54 -21.04
N LYS A 280 0.24 5.52 -21.88
CA LYS A 280 -1.07 4.93 -22.18
C LYS A 280 -1.78 4.44 -20.92
N LEU A 281 -1.08 3.71 -20.02
CA LEU A 281 -1.64 3.25 -18.75
C LEU A 281 -2.07 4.41 -17.84
N CYS A 282 -1.36 5.53 -17.90
CA CYS A 282 -1.72 6.74 -17.14
C CYS A 282 -2.97 7.45 -17.66
N GLU A 283 -3.35 7.26 -18.92
CA GLU A 283 -4.49 7.91 -19.60
C GLU A 283 -5.77 7.04 -19.57
N GLU A 284 -5.64 5.75 -19.30
CA GLU A 284 -6.78 4.85 -19.26
C GLU A 284 -7.79 5.29 -18.20
N LYS A 285 -9.07 5.35 -18.60
CA LYS A 285 -10.15 5.51 -17.62
C LYS A 285 -10.28 4.18 -16.88
N GLN A 286 -10.38 4.24 -15.56
CA GLN A 286 -10.73 3.06 -14.80
C GLN A 286 -12.10 2.53 -15.24
N PRO A 287 -12.26 1.21 -15.34
CA PRO A 287 -13.53 0.59 -15.71
C PRO A 287 -14.64 0.90 -14.69
#